data_368eb5bc1c853e54902f685f96c5c5c7
#
_entry.id   368eb5bc1c853e54902f685f96c5c5c7
#
_cell.length_a   1.000
_cell.length_b   1.000
_cell.length_c   1.000
_cell.angle_alpha   90.00
_cell.angle_beta   90.00
_cell.angle_gamma   90.00
#
_symmetry.space_group_name_H-M   'P 1'
#
loop_
_entity.id
_entity.type
_entity.pdbx_description
1 polymer ?
#
loop_
_entity_poly.entity_id
_entity_poly.type
_entity_poly.pdbx_seq_one_letter_code
_entity_poly.pdbx_strand_id
1 'polypeptide(L)'
;MMNRITELEREYVLDVLDTEFRTSMGANYMTRLEKEFSKVFESTYSISHTNGTATMHSALEAMGIGIGDEVIVPPLTMSSTSLVVLHANATPVFADVDIDTFLIDPASIEKNITDKTKAIITVSLYGGAPEMDAIMDIAKKYNLYVIEDNAQAFLSYYNGKLIGTFGDCASYSFQSSKHLAAGEGGIITTNNEELAIGIRKMSGLGYSSIGSKKAKISKEEIQHPSFLRHDFLGWNYRMSELNCAVALAQTERINELVDIRKRNAKILLEAIGKCNWLVPQKNINNSESSYWTLACQIDIEKVSWEDFREKYIELGGNKFYGAWQLTYLEPLFKERLFGNRKELIKKEYKKGLCPNAEFLQPRLIQFKTNFMDIQDVKKEALILKNTIEYFNTKIK
;
A
#
# COMPACT_ATOMS: atom_id res chain seq x y z
N MET A 1 23.28 15.44 10.19
CA MET A 1 21.80 15.32 10.22
C MET A 1 21.44 14.24 9.21
N MET A 2 20.67 13.23 9.62
CA MET A 2 20.24 12.16 8.70
C MET A 2 19.13 12.72 7.80
N ASN A 3 19.29 12.67 6.49
CA ASN A 3 18.32 13.14 5.52
C ASN A 3 17.65 11.96 4.81
N ARG A 4 16.37 12.09 4.47
CA ARG A 4 15.67 11.08 3.69
C ARG A 4 16.26 10.91 2.29
N ILE A 5 16.68 12.03 1.69
CA ILE A 5 17.41 12.08 0.43
C ILE A 5 18.88 12.31 0.76
N THR A 6 19.75 11.45 0.26
CA THR A 6 21.20 11.49 0.46
C THR A 6 21.95 11.79 -0.84
N GLU A 7 23.27 11.72 -0.82
CA GLU A 7 24.08 11.86 -2.05
C GLU A 7 23.88 10.68 -3.01
N LEU A 8 23.48 9.51 -2.51
CA LEU A 8 23.25 8.34 -3.36
C LEU A 8 22.10 8.58 -4.35
N GLU A 9 20.97 9.13 -3.89
CA GLU A 9 19.84 9.46 -4.77
C GLU A 9 20.25 10.55 -5.78
N ARG A 10 21.08 11.51 -5.39
CA ARG A 10 21.57 12.57 -6.27
C ARG A 10 22.48 12.02 -7.35
N GLU A 11 23.45 11.19 -6.98
CA GLU A 11 24.38 10.53 -7.89
C GLU A 11 23.62 9.72 -8.95
N TYR A 12 22.66 8.89 -8.54
CA TYR A 12 21.89 8.07 -9.45
C TYR A 12 21.02 8.89 -10.42
N VAL A 13 20.43 9.99 -9.93
CA VAL A 13 19.65 10.90 -10.79
C VAL A 13 20.55 11.61 -11.81
N LEU A 14 21.72 12.08 -11.40
CA LEU A 14 22.69 12.71 -12.29
C LEU A 14 23.18 11.74 -13.37
N ASP A 15 23.49 10.48 -13.00
CA ASP A 15 23.86 9.45 -13.96
C ASP A 15 22.76 9.20 -15.01
N VAL A 16 21.47 9.21 -14.61
CA VAL A 16 20.38 9.13 -15.60
C VAL A 16 20.39 10.30 -16.58
N LEU A 17 20.66 11.52 -16.10
CA LEU A 17 20.73 12.71 -16.95
C LEU A 17 21.94 12.67 -17.90
N ASP A 18 23.10 12.24 -17.41
CA ASP A 18 24.33 12.10 -18.19
C ASP A 18 24.21 11.03 -19.30
N THR A 19 23.37 10.01 -19.07
CA THR A 19 23.06 8.98 -20.09
C THR A 19 21.97 9.42 -21.08
N GLU A 20 21.41 10.62 -20.93
CA GLU A 20 20.29 11.13 -21.74
C GLU A 20 19.12 10.13 -21.85
N PHE A 21 18.87 9.37 -20.78
CA PHE A 21 17.85 8.30 -20.72
C PHE A 21 18.08 7.14 -21.71
N ARG A 22 19.26 7.03 -22.32
CA ARG A 22 19.55 6.03 -23.36
C ARG A 22 20.12 4.76 -22.75
N THR A 23 19.47 3.64 -22.98
CA THR A 23 19.96 2.32 -22.58
C THR A 23 21.34 2.01 -23.21
N SER A 24 21.60 2.50 -24.44
CA SER A 24 22.89 2.36 -25.11
C SER A 24 24.03 3.14 -24.43
N MET A 25 23.71 4.09 -23.58
CA MET A 25 24.66 4.89 -22.78
C MET A 25 24.68 4.46 -21.31
N GLY A 26 24.00 3.37 -20.94
CA GLY A 26 23.99 2.82 -19.59
C GLY A 26 22.72 3.06 -18.77
N ALA A 27 21.71 3.78 -19.27
CA ALA A 27 20.43 3.96 -18.57
C ALA A 27 19.75 2.60 -18.35
N ASN A 28 19.78 2.10 -17.12
CA ASN A 28 19.26 0.78 -16.76
C ASN A 28 18.71 0.72 -15.32
N TYR A 29 18.34 1.86 -14.76
CA TYR A 29 17.90 1.97 -13.36
C TYR A 29 16.63 1.18 -13.10
N MET A 30 15.70 1.11 -14.06
CA MET A 30 14.52 0.27 -13.96
C MET A 30 14.92 -1.21 -13.75
N THR A 31 15.83 -1.75 -14.52
CA THR A 31 16.29 -3.15 -14.41
C THR A 31 17.03 -3.38 -13.09
N ARG A 32 17.87 -2.44 -12.67
CA ARG A 32 18.59 -2.51 -11.39
C ARG A 32 17.62 -2.47 -10.19
N LEU A 33 16.64 -1.55 -10.23
CA LEU A 33 15.60 -1.45 -9.20
C LEU A 33 14.81 -2.77 -9.07
N GLU A 34 14.32 -3.30 -10.18
CA GLU A 34 13.54 -4.54 -10.17
C GLU A 34 14.34 -5.71 -9.60
N LYS A 35 15.63 -5.81 -9.96
CA LYS A 35 16.54 -6.84 -9.44
C LYS A 35 16.80 -6.68 -7.94
N GLU A 36 17.12 -5.47 -7.47
CA GLU A 36 17.42 -5.22 -6.07
C GLU A 36 16.16 -5.37 -5.21
N PHE A 37 15.00 -4.90 -5.71
CA PHE A 37 13.73 -5.06 -5.02
C PHE A 37 13.35 -6.53 -4.87
N SER A 38 13.51 -7.34 -5.93
CA SER A 38 13.29 -8.79 -5.86
C SER A 38 14.15 -9.47 -4.79
N LYS A 39 15.42 -9.06 -4.68
CA LYS A 39 16.34 -9.60 -3.67
C LYS A 39 15.91 -9.23 -2.25
N VAL A 40 15.57 -7.96 -2.02
CA VAL A 40 15.18 -7.45 -0.68
C VAL A 40 13.83 -7.99 -0.24
N PHE A 41 12.87 -8.13 -1.18
CA PHE A 41 11.50 -8.56 -0.90
C PHE A 41 11.24 -10.04 -1.23
N GLU A 42 12.30 -10.84 -1.32
CA GLU A 42 12.23 -12.31 -1.42
C GLU A 42 11.30 -12.80 -2.54
N SER A 43 11.34 -12.14 -3.70
CA SER A 43 10.51 -12.47 -4.86
C SER A 43 11.34 -12.84 -6.08
N THR A 44 10.76 -13.64 -6.98
CA THR A 44 11.42 -14.03 -8.24
C THR A 44 11.36 -12.92 -9.28
N TYR A 45 10.23 -12.20 -9.31
CA TYR A 45 9.95 -11.15 -10.29
C TYR A 45 9.46 -9.89 -9.59
N SER A 46 9.97 -8.75 -10.04
CA SER A 46 9.49 -7.42 -9.67
C SER A 46 9.25 -6.61 -10.94
N ILE A 47 8.15 -5.90 -11.03
CA ILE A 47 7.78 -5.08 -12.20
C ILE A 47 7.43 -3.68 -11.71
N SER A 48 8.24 -2.71 -12.14
CA SER A 48 8.08 -1.30 -11.78
C SER A 48 6.93 -0.64 -12.56
N HIS A 49 6.21 0.24 -11.88
CA HIS A 49 5.02 0.95 -12.39
C HIS A 49 5.07 2.43 -12.01
N THR A 50 4.30 3.23 -12.72
CA THR A 50 4.17 4.67 -12.47
C THR A 50 3.59 5.01 -11.09
N ASN A 51 2.85 4.12 -10.45
CA ASN A 51 2.31 4.24 -9.08
C ASN A 51 1.77 2.90 -8.56
N GLY A 52 1.49 2.81 -7.24
CA GLY A 52 0.93 1.61 -6.63
C GLY A 52 -0.50 1.26 -7.10
N THR A 53 -1.31 2.22 -7.53
CA THR A 53 -2.63 1.96 -8.11
C THR A 53 -2.51 1.17 -9.42
N ALA A 54 -1.56 1.57 -10.27
CA ALA A 54 -1.29 0.91 -11.54
C ALA A 54 -0.76 -0.52 -11.37
N THR A 55 -0.04 -0.83 -10.28
CA THR A 55 0.43 -2.19 -10.00
C THR A 55 -0.73 -3.15 -9.77
N MET A 56 -1.68 -2.78 -8.90
CA MET A 56 -2.85 -3.60 -8.59
C MET A 56 -3.79 -3.73 -9.80
N HIS A 57 -3.97 -2.65 -10.57
CA HIS A 57 -4.77 -2.71 -11.81
C HIS A 57 -4.15 -3.70 -12.80
N SER A 58 -2.84 -3.63 -13.02
CA SER A 58 -2.13 -4.57 -13.90
C SER A 58 -2.25 -6.02 -13.43
N ALA A 59 -2.28 -6.25 -12.09
CA ALA A 59 -2.46 -7.59 -11.54
C ALA A 59 -3.86 -8.14 -11.81
N LEU A 60 -4.91 -7.35 -11.54
CA LEU A 60 -6.30 -7.77 -11.79
C LEU A 60 -6.54 -8.12 -13.27
N GLU A 61 -6.06 -7.28 -14.18
CA GLU A 61 -6.16 -7.52 -15.63
C GLU A 61 -5.34 -8.76 -16.06
N ALA A 62 -4.14 -8.95 -15.53
CA ALA A 62 -3.31 -10.12 -15.82
C ALA A 62 -3.90 -11.43 -15.28
N MET A 63 -4.69 -11.36 -14.20
CA MET A 63 -5.47 -12.47 -13.65
C MET A 63 -6.77 -12.73 -14.43
N GLY A 64 -7.09 -11.90 -15.44
CA GLY A 64 -8.32 -12.01 -16.23
C GLY A 64 -9.57 -11.57 -15.49
N ILE A 65 -9.43 -10.78 -14.41
CA ILE A 65 -10.55 -10.31 -13.60
C ILE A 65 -11.19 -9.08 -14.27
N GLY A 66 -12.51 -9.12 -14.44
CA GLY A 66 -13.23 -8.08 -15.18
C GLY A 66 -14.74 -8.10 -14.99
N ILE A 67 -15.48 -7.87 -16.09
CA ILE A 67 -16.94 -7.73 -16.08
C ILE A 67 -17.61 -8.99 -15.52
N GLY A 68 -18.41 -8.80 -14.48
CA GLY A 68 -19.17 -9.88 -13.82
C GLY A 68 -18.46 -10.48 -12.62
N ASP A 69 -17.16 -10.23 -12.46
CA ASP A 69 -16.37 -10.72 -11.33
C ASP A 69 -16.49 -9.80 -10.11
N GLU A 70 -16.23 -10.38 -8.95
CA GLU A 70 -16.19 -9.68 -7.67
C GLU A 70 -14.80 -9.80 -7.05
N VAL A 71 -14.32 -8.70 -6.44
CA VAL A 71 -13.07 -8.66 -5.69
C VAL A 71 -13.36 -8.16 -4.27
N ILE A 72 -12.95 -8.95 -3.27
CA ILE A 72 -13.11 -8.58 -1.86
C ILE A 72 -11.99 -7.61 -1.46
N VAL A 73 -12.37 -6.49 -0.81
CA VAL A 73 -11.47 -5.42 -0.38
C VAL A 73 -11.88 -4.88 1.00
N PRO A 74 -10.95 -4.38 1.84
CA PRO A 74 -11.31 -3.67 3.06
C PRO A 74 -11.85 -2.26 2.74
N PRO A 75 -12.77 -1.73 3.54
CA PRO A 75 -13.28 -0.36 3.37
C PRO A 75 -12.38 0.71 3.97
N LEU A 76 -11.60 0.35 4.99
CA LEU A 76 -10.70 1.23 5.74
C LEU A 76 -9.31 1.15 5.11
N THR A 77 -9.07 1.96 4.09
CA THR A 77 -7.79 2.04 3.36
C THR A 77 -7.79 3.28 2.46
N MET A 78 -6.69 3.47 1.72
CA MET A 78 -6.66 4.37 0.55
C MET A 78 -7.64 3.86 -0.51
N SER A 79 -8.47 4.73 -1.06
CA SER A 79 -9.50 4.38 -2.04
C SER A 79 -8.96 3.63 -3.28
N SER A 80 -7.67 3.78 -3.60
CA SER A 80 -7.03 3.05 -4.72
C SER A 80 -7.29 1.55 -4.70
N THR A 81 -7.29 0.91 -3.52
CA THR A 81 -7.54 -0.53 -3.35
C THR A 81 -8.90 -0.97 -3.90
N SER A 82 -9.94 -0.16 -3.77
CA SER A 82 -11.26 -0.45 -4.32
C SER A 82 -11.50 0.16 -5.69
N LEU A 83 -10.84 1.29 -6.01
CA LEU A 83 -10.94 1.92 -7.33
C LEU A 83 -10.31 1.07 -8.44
N VAL A 84 -9.24 0.34 -8.15
CA VAL A 84 -8.63 -0.55 -9.16
C VAL A 84 -9.57 -1.66 -9.60
N VAL A 85 -10.45 -2.13 -8.70
CA VAL A 85 -11.49 -3.11 -9.04
C VAL A 85 -12.49 -2.51 -10.03
N LEU A 86 -12.91 -1.25 -9.81
CA LEU A 86 -13.76 -0.52 -10.78
C LEU A 86 -13.03 -0.26 -12.10
N HIS A 87 -11.71 0.01 -12.06
CA HIS A 87 -10.92 0.21 -13.28
C HIS A 87 -10.85 -1.07 -14.11
N ALA A 88 -10.73 -2.23 -13.49
CA ALA A 88 -10.80 -3.55 -14.15
C ALA A 88 -12.22 -3.94 -14.57
N ASN A 89 -13.23 -3.08 -14.41
CA ASN A 89 -14.66 -3.32 -14.67
C ASN A 89 -15.27 -4.44 -13.80
N ALA A 90 -14.62 -4.82 -12.71
CA ALA A 90 -15.11 -5.75 -11.71
C ALA A 90 -15.85 -5.02 -10.58
N THR A 91 -16.54 -5.77 -9.73
CA THR A 91 -17.35 -5.26 -8.62
C THR A 91 -16.59 -5.37 -7.30
N PRO A 92 -16.25 -4.27 -6.61
CA PRO A 92 -15.67 -4.35 -5.27
C PRO A 92 -16.73 -4.81 -4.25
N VAL A 93 -16.34 -5.77 -3.41
CA VAL A 93 -17.12 -6.30 -2.31
C VAL A 93 -16.40 -5.97 -1.01
N PHE A 94 -17.01 -5.19 -0.14
CA PHE A 94 -16.36 -4.75 1.08
C PHE A 94 -16.51 -5.80 2.18
N ALA A 95 -15.38 -6.26 2.72
CA ALA A 95 -15.29 -7.07 3.93
C ALA A 95 -14.84 -6.18 5.09
N ASP A 96 -15.47 -6.33 6.25
CA ASP A 96 -15.22 -5.52 7.44
C ASP A 96 -13.80 -5.77 7.99
N VAL A 97 -13.41 -4.96 8.94
CA VAL A 97 -12.10 -5.05 9.61
C VAL A 97 -12.28 -5.54 11.06
N ASP A 98 -11.21 -6.09 11.60
CA ASP A 98 -11.11 -6.36 13.02
C ASP A 98 -10.94 -5.06 13.81
N ILE A 99 -11.64 -4.94 14.94
CA ILE A 99 -11.76 -3.72 15.73
C ILE A 99 -10.45 -3.32 16.43
N ASP A 100 -9.59 -4.26 16.71
CA ASP A 100 -8.35 -4.05 17.45
C ASP A 100 -7.15 -3.84 16.51
N THR A 101 -7.11 -4.58 15.40
CA THR A 101 -6.00 -4.55 14.45
C THR A 101 -6.23 -3.59 13.29
N PHE A 102 -7.47 -3.15 13.04
CA PHE A 102 -7.90 -2.29 11.92
C PHE A 102 -7.67 -2.92 10.54
N LEU A 103 -7.30 -4.20 10.50
CA LEU A 103 -6.99 -4.96 9.29
C LEU A 103 -8.22 -5.77 8.87
N ILE A 104 -8.26 -6.17 7.60
CA ILE A 104 -9.37 -6.97 7.07
C ILE A 104 -9.58 -8.24 7.89
N ASP A 105 -10.84 -8.52 8.27
CA ASP A 105 -11.22 -9.69 9.06
C ASP A 105 -11.44 -10.92 8.15
N PRO A 106 -10.70 -12.03 8.37
CA PRO A 106 -10.89 -13.26 7.62
C PRO A 106 -12.32 -13.81 7.66
N ALA A 107 -13.00 -13.70 8.82
CA ALA A 107 -14.40 -14.15 8.93
C ALA A 107 -15.33 -13.29 8.08
N SER A 108 -15.07 -12.00 8.00
CA SER A 108 -15.81 -11.10 7.11
C SER A 108 -15.49 -11.38 5.64
N ILE A 109 -14.24 -11.75 5.28
CA ILE A 109 -13.90 -12.18 3.92
C ILE A 109 -14.78 -13.38 3.55
N GLU A 110 -14.72 -14.46 4.33
CA GLU A 110 -15.42 -15.72 4.01
C GLU A 110 -16.94 -15.52 3.88
N LYS A 111 -17.53 -14.71 4.76
CA LYS A 111 -18.96 -14.36 4.73
C LYS A 111 -19.40 -13.66 3.43
N ASN A 112 -18.51 -12.92 2.79
CA ASN A 112 -18.80 -12.12 1.60
C ASN A 112 -18.47 -12.83 0.28
N ILE A 113 -17.96 -14.06 0.30
CA ILE A 113 -17.66 -14.83 -0.91
C ILE A 113 -18.95 -15.25 -1.61
N THR A 114 -18.95 -15.09 -2.93
CA THR A 114 -19.99 -15.58 -3.85
C THR A 114 -19.37 -16.41 -4.96
N ASP A 115 -20.19 -16.97 -5.83
CA ASP A 115 -19.74 -17.66 -7.06
C ASP A 115 -19.00 -16.74 -8.06
N LYS A 116 -19.16 -15.44 -7.91
CA LYS A 116 -18.50 -14.40 -8.73
C LYS A 116 -17.18 -13.92 -8.14
N THR A 117 -16.88 -14.24 -6.90
CA THR A 117 -15.63 -13.80 -6.25
C THR A 117 -14.44 -14.46 -6.93
N LYS A 118 -13.45 -13.67 -7.33
CA LYS A 118 -12.22 -14.11 -8.01
C LYS A 118 -10.95 -13.78 -7.26
N ALA A 119 -10.97 -12.71 -6.47
CA ALA A 119 -9.78 -12.27 -5.73
C ALA A 119 -10.13 -11.60 -4.41
N ILE A 120 -9.12 -11.56 -3.55
CA ILE A 120 -9.06 -10.78 -2.32
C ILE A 120 -7.89 -9.81 -2.46
N ILE A 121 -8.10 -8.52 -2.17
CA ILE A 121 -7.01 -7.58 -1.97
C ILE A 121 -6.92 -7.31 -0.46
N THR A 122 -5.85 -7.77 0.18
CA THR A 122 -5.54 -7.43 1.56
C THR A 122 -4.82 -6.10 1.62
N VAL A 123 -4.93 -5.39 2.74
CA VAL A 123 -4.16 -4.16 2.96
C VAL A 123 -3.43 -4.26 4.28
N SER A 124 -2.11 -4.12 4.22
CA SER A 124 -1.25 -4.04 5.41
C SER A 124 -1.27 -2.61 5.98
N LEU A 125 -2.46 -2.21 6.47
CA LEU A 125 -2.78 -0.83 6.84
C LEU A 125 -1.90 -0.34 8.00
N TYR A 126 -1.34 0.86 7.85
CA TYR A 126 -0.46 1.54 8.82
C TYR A 126 0.86 0.83 9.12
N GLY A 127 1.16 -0.25 8.39
CA GLY A 127 2.35 -1.09 8.59
C GLY A 127 2.05 -2.40 9.30
N GLY A 128 0.81 -2.65 9.71
CA GLY A 128 0.38 -3.90 10.33
C GLY A 128 0.29 -5.05 9.31
N ALA A 129 0.47 -6.27 9.77
CA ALA A 129 0.36 -7.49 8.97
C ALA A 129 -1.00 -8.16 9.18
N PRO A 130 -1.81 -8.42 8.12
CA PRO A 130 -3.07 -9.18 8.24
C PRO A 130 -2.85 -10.63 8.68
N GLU A 131 -3.91 -11.34 9.08
CA GLU A 131 -3.89 -12.77 9.40
C GLU A 131 -3.74 -13.61 8.13
N MET A 132 -2.52 -13.57 7.54
CA MET A 132 -2.29 -14.14 6.22
C MET A 132 -2.56 -15.64 6.15
N ASP A 133 -2.28 -16.42 7.20
CA ASP A 133 -2.55 -17.86 7.19
C ASP A 133 -4.05 -18.13 7.00
N ALA A 134 -4.91 -17.47 7.78
CA ALA A 134 -6.36 -17.61 7.66
C ALA A 134 -6.88 -17.13 6.28
N ILE A 135 -6.34 -16.02 5.77
CA ILE A 135 -6.72 -15.48 4.47
C ILE A 135 -6.31 -16.45 3.35
N MET A 136 -5.10 -17.01 3.40
CA MET A 136 -4.61 -17.96 2.38
C MET A 136 -5.39 -19.29 2.42
N ASP A 137 -5.79 -19.75 3.61
CA ASP A 137 -6.66 -20.93 3.74
C ASP A 137 -8.03 -20.70 3.08
N ILE A 138 -8.64 -19.53 3.28
CA ILE A 138 -9.87 -19.13 2.62
C ILE A 138 -9.66 -19.06 1.09
N ALA A 139 -8.60 -18.37 0.65
CA ALA A 139 -8.30 -18.24 -0.77
C ALA A 139 -8.12 -19.60 -1.46
N LYS A 140 -7.40 -20.51 -0.82
CA LYS A 140 -7.23 -21.90 -1.31
C LYS A 140 -8.56 -22.67 -1.36
N LYS A 141 -9.39 -22.57 -0.31
CA LYS A 141 -10.69 -23.24 -0.22
C LYS A 141 -11.62 -22.84 -1.35
N TYR A 142 -11.62 -21.56 -1.72
CA TYR A 142 -12.52 -21.01 -2.74
C TYR A 142 -11.85 -20.73 -4.08
N ASN A 143 -10.59 -21.14 -4.25
CA ASN A 143 -9.79 -20.95 -5.47
C ASN A 143 -9.75 -19.46 -5.90
N LEU A 144 -9.37 -18.57 -4.98
CA LEU A 144 -9.28 -17.13 -5.17
C LEU A 144 -7.84 -16.67 -5.28
N TYR A 145 -7.59 -15.67 -6.10
CA TYR A 145 -6.33 -14.94 -6.09
C TYR A 145 -6.21 -14.05 -4.85
N VAL A 146 -4.98 -13.82 -4.38
CA VAL A 146 -4.67 -12.89 -3.29
C VAL A 146 -3.66 -11.85 -3.75
N ILE A 147 -4.04 -10.58 -3.69
CA ILE A 147 -3.16 -9.43 -3.91
C ILE A 147 -2.88 -8.80 -2.55
N GLU A 148 -1.61 -8.67 -2.18
CA GLU A 148 -1.20 -7.98 -0.95
C GLU A 148 -0.91 -6.51 -1.27
N ASP A 149 -1.76 -5.58 -0.82
CA ASP A 149 -1.47 -4.13 -0.89
C ASP A 149 -0.58 -3.73 0.29
N ASN A 150 0.72 -3.72 0.05
CA ASN A 150 1.76 -3.40 1.02
C ASN A 150 2.28 -1.96 0.86
N ALA A 151 1.49 -1.07 0.27
CA ALA A 151 1.85 0.34 0.11
C ALA A 151 2.19 1.06 1.42
N GLN A 152 1.83 0.49 2.56
CA GLN A 152 2.10 1.00 3.91
C GLN A 152 2.91 0.01 4.78
N ALA A 153 3.44 -1.09 4.22
CA ALA A 153 4.05 -2.17 5.01
C ALA A 153 5.33 -2.73 4.37
N PHE A 154 6.33 -1.87 4.22
CA PHE A 154 7.67 -2.30 3.81
C PHE A 154 8.37 -3.01 4.98
N LEU A 155 8.85 -4.21 4.76
CA LEU A 155 9.53 -5.04 5.77
C LEU A 155 8.70 -5.23 7.06
N SER A 156 7.41 -5.49 6.91
CA SER A 156 6.56 -6.05 7.95
C SER A 156 6.59 -7.57 7.87
N TYR A 157 6.37 -8.24 9.00
CA TYR A 157 6.44 -9.69 9.08
C TYR A 157 5.22 -10.27 9.77
N TYR A 158 4.83 -11.48 9.34
CA TYR A 158 3.81 -12.30 9.96
C TYR A 158 4.33 -13.75 10.09
N ASN A 159 4.31 -14.31 11.30
CA ASN A 159 4.86 -15.62 11.61
C ASN A 159 6.32 -15.80 11.12
N GLY A 160 7.14 -14.74 11.24
CA GLY A 160 8.55 -14.73 10.80
C GLY A 160 8.75 -14.67 9.29
N LYS A 161 7.68 -14.59 8.49
CA LYS A 161 7.72 -14.50 7.04
C LYS A 161 7.40 -13.06 6.58
N LEU A 162 8.10 -12.57 5.58
CA LEU A 162 7.93 -11.23 5.04
C LEU A 162 6.55 -11.08 4.40
N ILE A 163 5.80 -10.01 4.77
CA ILE A 163 4.56 -9.62 4.08
C ILE A 163 4.89 -9.24 2.63
N GLY A 164 4.09 -9.74 1.71
CA GLY A 164 4.33 -9.65 0.27
C GLY A 164 4.84 -10.93 -0.36
N THR A 165 4.95 -12.01 0.44
CA THR A 165 5.38 -13.33 -0.01
C THR A 165 4.33 -14.43 0.22
N PHE A 166 3.13 -14.05 0.65
CA PHE A 166 2.02 -14.98 0.93
C PHE A 166 1.09 -15.16 -0.27
N GLY A 167 0.62 -14.06 -0.85
CA GLY A 167 -0.33 -14.05 -1.96
C GLY A 167 0.30 -14.33 -3.33
N ASP A 168 -0.53 -14.24 -4.36
CA ASP A 168 -0.08 -14.41 -5.76
C ASP A 168 0.82 -13.29 -6.22
N CYS A 169 0.60 -12.07 -5.71
CA CYS A 169 1.46 -10.91 -5.93
C CYS A 169 1.30 -9.88 -4.82
N ALA A 170 2.27 -8.97 -4.71
CA ALA A 170 2.25 -7.88 -3.75
C ALA A 170 2.59 -6.54 -4.38
N SER A 171 1.76 -5.54 -4.07
CA SER A 171 1.84 -4.16 -4.55
C SER A 171 2.52 -3.25 -3.54
N TYR A 172 3.44 -2.42 -4.00
CA TYR A 172 4.13 -1.40 -3.20
C TYR A 172 4.03 -0.04 -3.88
N SER A 173 3.94 1.02 -3.08
CA SER A 173 3.87 2.40 -3.57
C SER A 173 5.10 3.19 -3.16
N PHE A 174 5.62 3.99 -4.09
CA PHE A 174 6.74 4.89 -3.85
C PHE A 174 6.32 6.36 -3.76
N GLN A 175 5.03 6.59 -3.47
CA GLN A 175 4.51 7.93 -3.23
C GLN A 175 5.23 8.59 -2.05
N SER A 176 5.35 9.91 -2.07
CA SER A 176 6.20 10.72 -1.17
C SER A 176 6.05 10.45 0.33
N SER A 177 4.90 9.95 0.81
CA SER A 177 4.65 9.67 2.23
C SER A 177 5.12 8.28 2.69
N LYS A 178 5.44 7.36 1.76
CA LYS A 178 5.74 5.95 2.04
C LYS A 178 7.11 5.77 2.71
N HIS A 179 7.46 4.56 3.12
CA HIS A 179 8.78 4.25 3.72
C HIS A 179 9.89 4.56 2.72
N LEU A 180 9.79 4.02 1.52
CA LEU A 180 10.55 4.33 0.34
C LEU A 180 9.74 5.32 -0.52
N ALA A 181 10.39 6.37 -1.02
CA ALA A 181 9.70 7.39 -1.82
C ALA A 181 10.54 7.87 -2.99
N ALA A 182 9.92 7.87 -4.16
CA ALA A 182 10.47 8.42 -5.40
C ALA A 182 9.60 9.58 -5.97
N GLY A 183 8.80 10.23 -5.10
CA GLY A 183 7.78 11.21 -5.50
C GLY A 183 6.50 10.51 -5.93
N GLU A 184 6.51 9.85 -7.07
CA GLU A 184 5.55 8.89 -7.55
C GLU A 184 6.27 7.63 -8.04
N GLY A 185 5.58 6.51 -8.03
CA GLY A 185 6.08 5.20 -8.45
C GLY A 185 5.40 4.07 -7.71
N GLY A 186 5.67 2.87 -8.15
CA GLY A 186 5.24 1.64 -7.51
C GLY A 186 5.96 0.44 -8.10
N ILE A 187 5.88 -0.68 -7.43
CA ILE A 187 6.42 -1.94 -7.90
C ILE A 187 5.51 -3.07 -7.44
N ILE A 188 5.38 -4.09 -8.26
CA ILE A 188 4.66 -5.30 -7.91
C ILE A 188 5.62 -6.49 -7.95
N THR A 189 5.48 -7.39 -6.99
CA THR A 189 6.28 -8.61 -6.87
C THR A 189 5.41 -9.84 -7.06
N THR A 190 5.98 -10.90 -7.63
CA THR A 190 5.33 -12.21 -7.74
C THR A 190 6.38 -13.31 -7.92
N ASN A 191 6.01 -14.55 -7.57
CA ASN A 191 6.80 -15.73 -7.87
C ASN A 191 6.25 -16.53 -9.07
N ASN A 192 5.11 -16.13 -9.61
CA ASN A 192 4.48 -16.75 -10.76
C ASN A 192 4.95 -16.08 -12.06
N GLU A 193 5.58 -16.84 -12.95
CA GLU A 193 6.14 -16.31 -14.20
C GLU A 193 5.07 -15.84 -15.20
N GLU A 194 3.97 -16.59 -15.32
CA GLU A 194 2.88 -16.23 -16.23
C GLU A 194 2.21 -14.93 -15.80
N LEU A 195 2.00 -14.77 -14.48
CA LEU A 195 1.47 -13.54 -13.91
C LEU A 195 2.45 -12.37 -14.11
N ALA A 196 3.75 -12.59 -13.91
CA ALA A 196 4.78 -11.58 -14.16
C ALA A 196 4.80 -11.09 -15.61
N ILE A 197 4.66 -12.02 -16.57
CA ILE A 197 4.56 -11.71 -18.02
C ILE A 197 3.29 -10.89 -18.28
N GLY A 198 2.14 -11.33 -17.79
CA GLY A 198 0.86 -10.63 -17.94
C GLY A 198 0.89 -9.21 -17.39
N ILE A 199 1.38 -9.04 -16.15
CA ILE A 199 1.54 -7.74 -15.50
C ILE A 199 2.48 -6.81 -16.30
N ARG A 200 3.61 -7.34 -16.79
CA ARG A 200 4.56 -6.55 -17.58
C ARG A 200 3.99 -6.14 -18.94
N LYS A 201 3.26 -7.04 -19.61
CA LYS A 201 2.55 -6.71 -20.85
C LYS A 201 1.49 -5.64 -20.60
N MET A 202 0.70 -5.81 -19.53
CA MET A 202 -0.33 -4.84 -19.14
C MET A 202 0.26 -3.44 -18.90
N SER A 203 1.38 -3.35 -18.20
CA SER A 203 2.05 -2.07 -17.90
C SER A 203 2.81 -1.48 -19.09
N GLY A 204 3.12 -2.28 -20.11
CA GLY A 204 3.99 -1.96 -21.24
C GLY A 204 3.29 -1.89 -22.60
N LEU A 205 2.05 -1.46 -22.69
CA LEU A 205 1.25 -1.36 -23.95
C LEU A 205 0.98 -2.70 -24.63
N GLY A 206 1.20 -3.84 -23.98
CA GLY A 206 0.95 -5.16 -24.55
C GLY A 206 1.95 -5.56 -25.64
N TYR A 207 3.19 -5.11 -25.57
CA TYR A 207 4.21 -5.53 -26.53
C TYR A 207 4.49 -7.03 -26.47
N SER A 208 4.51 -7.67 -27.62
CA SER A 208 4.66 -9.13 -27.79
C SER A 208 6.04 -9.67 -27.34
N SER A 209 7.09 -8.87 -27.49
CA SER A 209 8.46 -9.30 -27.18
C SER A 209 8.95 -9.00 -25.77
N ILE A 210 8.08 -8.52 -24.88
CA ILE A 210 8.41 -8.37 -23.47
C ILE A 210 8.05 -9.63 -22.67
N GLY A 211 8.83 -9.92 -21.64
CA GLY A 211 8.68 -11.11 -20.81
C GLY A 211 8.88 -10.82 -19.32
N SER A 212 8.87 -11.86 -18.50
CA SER A 212 8.98 -11.73 -17.03
C SER A 212 10.20 -10.90 -16.57
N LYS A 213 11.34 -11.07 -17.24
CA LYS A 213 12.61 -10.34 -16.96
C LYS A 213 13.04 -9.41 -18.10
N LYS A 214 12.38 -9.44 -19.25
CA LYS A 214 12.71 -8.62 -20.43
C LYS A 214 11.73 -7.45 -20.51
N ALA A 215 12.09 -6.31 -19.93
CA ALA A 215 11.25 -5.11 -19.89
C ALA A 215 11.35 -4.22 -21.14
N LYS A 216 12.40 -4.40 -21.96
CA LYS A 216 12.68 -3.55 -23.13
C LYS A 216 12.90 -4.42 -24.37
N ILE A 217 12.41 -3.94 -25.51
CA ILE A 217 12.57 -4.58 -26.82
C ILE A 217 13.82 -4.02 -27.47
N SER A 218 14.61 -4.85 -28.15
CA SER A 218 15.79 -4.37 -28.88
C SER A 218 15.40 -3.52 -30.09
N LYS A 219 16.28 -2.57 -30.46
CA LYS A 219 16.06 -1.77 -31.68
C LYS A 219 15.98 -2.63 -32.94
N GLU A 220 16.78 -3.69 -32.99
CA GLU A 220 16.82 -4.63 -34.11
C GLU A 220 15.48 -5.35 -34.31
N GLU A 221 14.86 -5.83 -33.21
CA GLU A 221 13.53 -6.43 -33.27
C GLU A 221 12.47 -5.44 -33.76
N ILE A 222 12.46 -4.22 -33.22
CA ILE A 222 11.45 -3.19 -33.55
C ILE A 222 11.57 -2.71 -35.01
N GLN A 223 12.78 -2.68 -35.55
CA GLN A 223 13.04 -2.16 -36.90
C GLN A 223 12.65 -3.15 -38.00
N HIS A 224 12.45 -4.42 -37.68
CA HIS A 224 12.07 -5.40 -38.70
C HIS A 224 10.63 -5.17 -39.17
N PRO A 225 10.35 -5.08 -40.48
CA PRO A 225 9.01 -4.74 -41.00
C PRO A 225 7.94 -5.78 -40.69
N SER A 226 8.31 -7.04 -40.38
CA SER A 226 7.37 -8.09 -39.96
C SER A 226 7.13 -8.14 -38.45
N PHE A 227 7.71 -7.22 -37.68
CA PHE A 227 7.54 -7.23 -36.23
C PHE A 227 6.11 -6.89 -35.83
N LEU A 228 5.41 -7.86 -35.23
CA LEU A 228 4.10 -7.68 -34.66
C LEU A 228 4.24 -7.12 -33.24
N ARG A 229 3.81 -5.87 -33.03
CA ARG A 229 4.08 -5.13 -31.81
C ARG A 229 3.25 -5.57 -30.62
N HIS A 230 1.97 -5.84 -30.81
CA HIS A 230 1.02 -6.01 -29.73
C HIS A 230 0.30 -7.35 -29.84
N ASP A 231 0.36 -8.15 -28.80
CA ASP A 231 -0.40 -9.41 -28.63
C ASP A 231 -1.32 -9.35 -27.38
N PHE A 232 -1.36 -8.19 -26.72
CA PHE A 232 -2.14 -7.97 -25.52
C PHE A 232 -2.65 -6.51 -25.47
N LEU A 233 -3.82 -6.28 -24.85
CA LEU A 233 -4.32 -4.92 -24.60
C LEU A 233 -3.70 -4.40 -23.31
N GLY A 234 -2.68 -3.56 -23.41
CA GLY A 234 -1.98 -3.01 -22.25
C GLY A 234 -2.08 -1.49 -22.15
N TRP A 235 -1.73 -0.98 -20.99
CA TRP A 235 -1.62 0.44 -20.67
C TRP A 235 -0.16 0.89 -20.66
N ASN A 236 0.09 2.18 -20.61
CA ASN A 236 1.42 2.71 -20.41
C ASN A 236 1.62 3.12 -18.93
N TYR A 237 2.02 2.15 -18.12
CA TYR A 237 2.29 2.33 -16.70
C TYR A 237 3.78 2.25 -16.35
N ARG A 238 4.65 2.34 -17.36
CA ARG A 238 6.10 2.27 -17.16
C ARG A 238 6.59 3.41 -16.26
N MET A 239 7.39 3.06 -15.26
CA MET A 239 8.09 4.01 -14.41
C MET A 239 9.24 4.67 -15.16
N SER A 240 9.51 5.95 -14.93
CA SER A 240 10.62 6.66 -15.56
C SER A 240 11.96 6.24 -14.96
N GLU A 241 13.06 6.32 -15.74
CA GLU A 241 14.42 6.03 -15.24
C GLU A 241 14.79 6.95 -14.05
N LEU A 242 14.35 8.22 -14.04
CA LEU A 242 14.59 9.14 -12.92
C LEU A 242 13.96 8.66 -11.62
N ASN A 243 12.67 8.26 -11.67
CA ASN A 243 12.00 7.72 -10.49
C ASN A 243 12.61 6.37 -10.09
N CYS A 244 13.02 5.54 -11.07
CA CYS A 244 13.71 4.28 -10.80
C CYS A 244 15.04 4.49 -10.10
N ALA A 245 15.81 5.52 -10.48
CA ALA A 245 17.08 5.86 -9.85
C ALA A 245 16.90 6.23 -8.38
N VAL A 246 15.94 7.11 -8.07
CA VAL A 246 15.61 7.46 -6.68
C VAL A 246 15.12 6.24 -5.92
N ALA A 247 14.21 5.44 -6.49
CA ALA A 247 13.66 4.25 -5.86
C ALA A 247 14.73 3.19 -5.59
N LEU A 248 15.70 3.00 -6.49
CA LEU A 248 16.81 2.09 -6.29
C LEU A 248 17.66 2.49 -5.08
N ALA A 249 18.09 3.74 -5.02
CA ALA A 249 18.88 4.25 -3.90
C ALA A 249 18.15 4.10 -2.57
N GLN A 250 16.85 4.34 -2.55
CA GLN A 250 16.00 4.14 -1.37
C GLN A 250 15.81 2.64 -1.05
N THR A 251 15.76 1.76 -2.06
CA THR A 251 15.67 0.29 -1.86
C THR A 251 16.94 -0.23 -1.21
N GLU A 252 18.11 0.22 -1.63
CA GLU A 252 19.40 -0.14 -1.05
C GLU A 252 19.53 0.29 0.43
N ARG A 253 18.73 1.26 0.86
CA ARG A 253 18.68 1.80 2.22
C ARG A 253 17.40 1.46 2.98
N ILE A 254 16.57 0.56 2.47
CA ILE A 254 15.21 0.37 3.01
C ILE A 254 15.19 -0.06 4.48
N ASN A 255 16.15 -0.88 4.92
CA ASN A 255 16.26 -1.27 6.32
C ASN A 255 16.43 -0.04 7.23
N GLU A 256 17.34 0.87 6.89
CA GLU A 256 17.54 2.13 7.62
C GLU A 256 16.24 2.94 7.70
N LEU A 257 15.54 3.10 6.58
CA LEU A 257 14.31 3.90 6.49
C LEU A 257 13.17 3.29 7.32
N VAL A 258 13.05 1.97 7.35
CA VAL A 258 12.05 1.24 8.15
C VAL A 258 12.42 1.29 9.63
N ASP A 259 13.69 1.07 9.99
CA ASP A 259 14.16 1.10 11.38
C ASP A 259 13.95 2.47 12.04
N ILE A 260 14.11 3.56 11.29
CA ILE A 260 13.78 4.91 11.75
C ILE A 260 12.30 4.98 12.17
N ARG A 261 11.37 4.46 11.36
CA ARG A 261 9.95 4.47 11.68
C ARG A 261 9.60 3.57 12.88
N LYS A 262 10.16 2.36 12.94
CA LYS A 262 10.00 1.44 14.08
C LYS A 262 10.50 2.08 15.38
N ARG A 263 11.70 2.69 15.36
CA ARG A 263 12.25 3.45 16.49
C ARG A 263 11.33 4.59 16.93
N ASN A 264 10.85 5.39 15.99
CA ASN A 264 10.01 6.54 16.28
C ASN A 264 8.64 6.11 16.84
N ALA A 265 8.05 5.06 16.28
CA ALA A 265 6.80 4.50 16.80
C ALA A 265 6.97 4.01 18.25
N LYS A 266 8.08 3.35 18.57
CA LYS A 266 8.38 2.90 19.94
C LYS A 266 8.42 4.08 20.92
N ILE A 267 9.08 5.17 20.57
CA ILE A 267 9.15 6.38 21.41
C ILE A 267 7.74 6.97 21.65
N LEU A 268 6.91 7.02 20.63
CA LEU A 268 5.53 7.50 20.75
C LEU A 268 4.65 6.55 21.59
N LEU A 269 4.81 5.22 21.41
CA LEU A 269 4.11 4.23 22.21
C LEU A 269 4.47 4.33 23.70
N GLU A 270 5.73 4.57 24.03
CA GLU A 270 6.18 4.81 25.40
C GLU A 270 5.52 6.07 25.99
N ALA A 271 5.31 7.12 25.19
CA ALA A 271 4.61 8.33 25.61
C ALA A 271 3.11 8.12 25.85
N ILE A 272 2.45 7.27 25.05
CA ILE A 272 1.04 6.85 25.28
C ILE A 272 0.92 6.05 26.58
N GLY A 273 1.88 5.18 26.85
CA GLY A 273 1.93 4.39 28.08
C GLY A 273 0.69 3.53 28.30
N LYS A 274 0.06 3.65 29.48
CA LYS A 274 -1.15 2.90 29.88
C LYS A 274 -2.44 3.70 29.66
N CYS A 275 -2.48 4.61 28.69
CA CYS A 275 -3.69 5.37 28.38
C CYS A 275 -4.80 4.41 27.92
N ASN A 276 -5.98 4.48 28.57
CA ASN A 276 -7.10 3.56 28.28
C ASN A 276 -8.16 4.16 27.34
N TRP A 277 -7.97 5.41 26.89
CA TRP A 277 -8.85 6.09 25.95
C TRP A 277 -8.16 6.48 24.64
N LEU A 278 -6.84 6.32 24.54
CA LEU A 278 -6.07 6.43 23.30
C LEU A 278 -5.29 5.12 23.11
N VAL A 279 -5.86 4.21 22.35
CA VAL A 279 -5.39 2.82 22.23
C VAL A 279 -4.71 2.62 20.87
N PRO A 280 -3.42 2.28 20.84
CA PRO A 280 -2.71 1.98 19.60
C PRO A 280 -3.31 0.75 18.88
N GLN A 281 -3.19 0.74 17.53
CA GLN A 281 -3.44 -0.44 16.71
C GLN A 281 -2.69 -1.64 17.29
N LYS A 282 -3.39 -2.75 17.48
CA LYS A 282 -2.77 -3.99 17.96
C LYS A 282 -2.08 -4.72 16.81
N ASN A 283 -0.90 -5.21 17.09
CA ASN A 283 -0.27 -6.18 16.21
C ASN A 283 -0.88 -7.56 16.45
N ILE A 284 -1.08 -8.32 15.39
CA ILE A 284 -1.44 -9.74 15.48
C ILE A 284 -0.27 -10.50 16.13
N ASN A 285 -0.57 -11.55 16.88
CA ASN A 285 0.46 -12.38 17.49
C ASN A 285 1.48 -12.85 16.45
N ASN A 286 2.76 -12.83 16.81
CA ASN A 286 3.89 -13.18 15.94
C ASN A 286 4.01 -12.29 14.68
N SER A 287 3.46 -11.07 14.69
CA SER A 287 3.65 -10.11 13.62
C SER A 287 4.53 -8.93 14.03
N GLU A 288 5.19 -8.33 13.05
CA GLU A 288 6.00 -7.13 13.23
C GLU A 288 5.50 -6.04 12.28
N SER A 289 5.08 -4.91 12.85
CA SER A 289 4.69 -3.72 12.08
C SER A 289 5.93 -2.92 11.65
N SER A 290 5.89 -2.37 10.44
CA SER A 290 6.87 -1.39 9.96
C SER A 290 6.47 0.05 10.27
N TYR A 291 5.30 0.26 10.87
CA TYR A 291 4.82 1.56 11.36
C TYR A 291 4.93 2.69 10.33
N TRP A 292 4.28 2.54 9.16
CA TRP A 292 4.15 3.67 8.24
C TRP A 292 3.64 4.93 8.97
N THR A 293 2.73 4.73 9.90
CA THR A 293 2.25 5.70 10.89
C THR A 293 1.92 4.96 12.18
N LEU A 294 1.90 5.63 13.32
CA LEU A 294 1.33 5.07 14.53
C LEU A 294 -0.15 5.45 14.58
N ALA A 295 -1.00 4.48 14.27
CA ALA A 295 -2.44 4.64 14.35
C ALA A 295 -2.97 4.29 15.74
N CYS A 296 -3.87 5.13 16.26
CA CYS A 296 -4.53 4.92 17.54
C CYS A 296 -6.03 5.14 17.41
N GLN A 297 -6.81 4.36 18.15
CA GLN A 297 -8.23 4.60 18.38
C GLN A 297 -8.38 5.52 19.60
N ILE A 298 -9.14 6.60 19.46
CA ILE A 298 -9.55 7.47 20.58
C ILE A 298 -10.97 7.10 21.03
N ASP A 299 -11.18 7.02 22.35
CA ASP A 299 -12.51 6.90 22.94
C ASP A 299 -13.19 8.28 22.94
N ILE A 300 -14.00 8.53 21.92
CA ILE A 300 -14.64 9.82 21.69
C ILE A 300 -15.71 10.17 22.75
N GLU A 301 -16.16 9.20 23.56
CA GLU A 301 -17.05 9.45 24.69
C GLU A 301 -16.29 10.10 25.88
N LYS A 302 -14.97 9.92 25.94
CA LYS A 302 -14.11 10.53 26.97
C LYS A 302 -13.41 11.78 26.47
N VAL A 303 -12.88 11.75 25.24
CA VAL A 303 -12.15 12.86 24.63
C VAL A 303 -12.54 12.92 23.15
N SER A 304 -13.13 14.02 22.70
CA SER A 304 -13.45 14.19 21.29
C SER A 304 -12.19 14.25 20.44
N TRP A 305 -12.29 13.83 19.18
CA TRP A 305 -11.19 13.89 18.23
C TRP A 305 -10.72 15.34 18.01
N GLU A 306 -11.66 16.26 17.95
CA GLU A 306 -11.44 17.69 17.77
C GLU A 306 -10.70 18.31 18.97
N ASP A 307 -11.19 18.08 20.20
CA ASP A 307 -10.56 18.60 21.41
C ASP A 307 -9.13 18.07 21.59
N PHE A 308 -8.94 16.77 21.35
CA PHE A 308 -7.60 16.18 21.40
C PHE A 308 -6.65 16.85 20.40
N ARG A 309 -7.10 17.01 19.16
CA ARG A 309 -6.30 17.62 18.10
C ARG A 309 -5.98 19.09 18.39
N GLU A 310 -6.96 19.85 18.86
CA GLU A 310 -6.77 21.26 19.21
C GLU A 310 -5.73 21.40 20.32
N LYS A 311 -5.88 20.65 21.41
CA LYS A 311 -4.93 20.68 22.54
C LYS A 311 -3.53 20.21 22.15
N TYR A 312 -3.43 19.19 21.36
CA TYR A 312 -2.15 18.67 20.87
C TYR A 312 -1.39 19.73 20.05
N ILE A 313 -2.08 20.44 19.16
CA ILE A 313 -1.52 21.53 18.35
C ILE A 313 -1.18 22.75 19.22
N GLU A 314 -2.05 23.12 20.19
CA GLU A 314 -1.79 24.19 21.15
C GLU A 314 -0.48 23.96 21.91
N LEU A 315 -0.19 22.74 22.30
CA LEU A 315 1.06 22.35 22.97
C LEU A 315 2.27 22.26 22.03
N GLY A 316 2.08 22.56 20.73
CA GLY A 316 3.14 22.61 19.72
C GLY A 316 3.36 21.32 18.96
N GLY A 317 2.42 20.38 19.02
CA GLY A 317 2.45 19.13 18.27
C GLY A 317 2.25 19.33 16.77
N ASN A 318 2.77 18.41 15.98
CA ASN A 318 2.56 18.39 14.55
C ASN A 318 1.11 18.07 14.21
N LYS A 319 0.59 18.65 13.11
CA LYS A 319 -0.72 18.25 12.60
C LYS A 319 -0.70 16.76 12.26
N PHE A 320 -1.69 16.03 12.73
CA PHE A 320 -1.91 14.63 12.44
C PHE A 320 -3.18 14.42 11.60
N TYR A 321 -3.39 13.22 11.09
CA TYR A 321 -4.52 12.85 10.26
C TYR A 321 -5.50 11.96 11.03
N GLY A 322 -6.80 12.11 10.75
CA GLY A 322 -7.80 11.07 11.00
C GLY A 322 -7.79 10.03 9.89
N ALA A 323 -8.58 8.97 10.02
CA ALA A 323 -8.86 8.12 8.89
C ALA A 323 -9.74 8.85 7.87
N TRP A 324 -9.47 8.61 6.59
CA TRP A 324 -10.35 9.09 5.54
C TRP A 324 -11.71 8.41 5.61
N GLN A 325 -12.72 9.01 4.96
CA GLN A 325 -14.03 8.40 4.85
C GLN A 325 -13.92 6.99 4.25
N LEU A 326 -14.72 6.07 4.75
CA LEU A 326 -14.79 4.73 4.18
C LEU A 326 -15.19 4.82 2.71
N THR A 327 -14.44 4.13 1.85
CA THR A 327 -14.54 4.30 0.40
C THR A 327 -15.96 4.12 -0.11
N TYR A 328 -16.71 3.13 0.40
CA TYR A 328 -18.09 2.90 -0.03
C TYR A 328 -19.09 3.95 0.49
N LEU A 329 -18.70 4.82 1.42
CA LEU A 329 -19.50 5.94 1.89
C LEU A 329 -19.17 7.26 1.17
N GLU A 330 -18.16 7.27 0.30
CA GLU A 330 -17.87 8.39 -0.58
C GLU A 330 -18.99 8.59 -1.63
N PRO A 331 -19.23 9.82 -2.10
CA PRO A 331 -20.23 10.12 -3.14
C PRO A 331 -20.07 9.23 -4.38
N LEU A 332 -18.83 8.92 -4.77
CA LEU A 332 -18.50 8.03 -5.89
C LEU A 332 -19.27 6.70 -5.82
N PHE A 333 -19.31 6.09 -4.66
CA PHE A 333 -19.98 4.79 -4.45
C PHE A 333 -21.46 4.93 -4.12
N LYS A 334 -21.81 5.86 -3.23
CA LYS A 334 -23.22 6.11 -2.83
C LYS A 334 -24.12 6.48 -4.01
N GLU A 335 -23.62 7.34 -4.89
CA GLU A 335 -24.33 7.85 -6.04
C GLU A 335 -24.00 7.08 -7.32
N ARG A 336 -23.13 6.06 -7.20
CA ARG A 336 -22.66 5.23 -8.32
C ARG A 336 -22.12 6.06 -9.48
N LEU A 337 -21.21 7.00 -9.17
CA LEU A 337 -20.59 7.91 -10.15
C LEU A 337 -19.47 7.18 -10.94
N PHE A 338 -19.79 6.01 -11.49
CA PHE A 338 -18.82 5.09 -12.13
C PHE A 338 -18.64 5.36 -13.64
N GLY A 339 -19.20 6.45 -14.15
CA GLY A 339 -19.17 6.74 -15.60
C GLY A 339 -19.82 5.62 -16.40
N ASN A 340 -19.17 5.20 -17.48
CA ASN A 340 -19.67 4.14 -18.36
C ASN A 340 -19.78 2.76 -17.68
N ARG A 341 -19.19 2.58 -16.47
CA ARG A 341 -19.24 1.34 -15.70
C ARG A 341 -20.51 1.20 -14.85
N LYS A 342 -21.33 2.24 -14.78
CA LYS A 342 -22.56 2.26 -13.95
C LYS A 342 -23.50 1.09 -14.24
N GLU A 343 -23.62 0.70 -15.49
CA GLU A 343 -24.48 -0.41 -15.91
C GLU A 343 -23.84 -1.80 -15.67
N LEU A 344 -22.52 -1.87 -15.58
CA LEU A 344 -21.78 -3.11 -15.31
C LEU A 344 -21.79 -3.44 -13.83
N ILE A 345 -21.72 -2.43 -12.95
CA ILE A 345 -21.59 -2.56 -11.50
C ILE A 345 -22.90 -2.16 -10.84
N LYS A 346 -23.78 -3.13 -10.61
CA LYS A 346 -25.12 -2.91 -10.07
C LYS A 346 -25.22 -2.95 -8.55
N LYS A 347 -24.11 -3.30 -7.86
CA LYS A 347 -24.08 -3.40 -6.39
C LYS A 347 -24.37 -2.06 -5.75
N GLU A 348 -25.22 -2.06 -4.71
CA GLU A 348 -25.49 -0.89 -3.89
C GLU A 348 -24.55 -0.84 -2.69
N TYR A 349 -24.11 0.38 -2.36
CA TYR A 349 -23.20 0.65 -1.26
C TYR A 349 -23.86 1.62 -0.27
N LYS A 350 -24.00 1.19 0.98
CA LYS A 350 -24.69 1.97 2.02
C LYS A 350 -24.10 1.75 3.39
N LYS A 351 -24.39 2.63 4.31
CA LYS A 351 -24.05 2.48 5.72
C LYS A 351 -24.62 1.17 6.29
N GLY A 352 -23.85 0.52 7.16
CA GLY A 352 -24.17 -0.78 7.77
C GLY A 352 -23.50 -1.97 7.07
N LEU A 353 -22.73 -1.76 5.99
CA LEU A 353 -21.98 -2.85 5.33
C LEU A 353 -20.82 -3.37 6.18
N CYS A 354 -20.09 -2.47 6.86
CA CYS A 354 -18.90 -2.79 7.63
C CYS A 354 -18.94 -2.05 8.99
N PRO A 355 -19.70 -2.59 9.97
CA PRO A 355 -19.96 -1.93 11.25
C PRO A 355 -18.71 -1.58 12.04
N ASN A 356 -17.67 -2.46 12.04
CA ASN A 356 -16.42 -2.20 12.74
C ASN A 356 -15.65 -1.03 12.09
N ALA A 357 -15.54 -1.03 10.78
CA ALA A 357 -14.90 0.07 10.05
C ALA A 357 -15.66 1.40 10.24
N GLU A 358 -17.00 1.35 10.23
CA GLU A 358 -17.86 2.53 10.49
C GLU A 358 -17.71 3.06 11.92
N PHE A 359 -17.47 2.19 12.89
CA PHE A 359 -17.15 2.57 14.26
C PHE A 359 -15.77 3.17 14.39
N LEU A 360 -14.75 2.55 13.75
CA LEU A 360 -13.36 2.95 13.85
C LEU A 360 -13.05 4.28 13.14
N GLN A 361 -13.60 4.46 11.93
CA GLN A 361 -13.21 5.56 11.05
C GLN A 361 -13.22 6.95 11.74
N PRO A 362 -14.27 7.37 12.48
CA PRO A 362 -14.29 8.67 13.15
C PRO A 362 -13.41 8.72 14.42
N ARG A 363 -12.85 7.60 14.84
CA ARG A 363 -12.07 7.45 16.08
C ARG A 363 -10.58 7.32 15.85
N LEU A 364 -10.12 7.25 14.59
CA LEU A 364 -8.70 7.01 14.32
C LEU A 364 -7.89 8.29 14.28
N ILE A 365 -6.71 8.24 14.90
CA ILE A 365 -5.67 9.25 14.89
C ILE A 365 -4.39 8.62 14.37
N GLN A 366 -3.67 9.33 13.49
CA GLN A 366 -2.45 8.85 12.85
C GLN A 366 -1.28 9.78 13.18
N PHE A 367 -0.39 9.34 14.07
CA PHE A 367 0.84 10.08 14.40
C PHE A 367 1.95 9.73 13.41
N LYS A 368 2.67 10.75 12.92
CA LYS A 368 3.80 10.56 12.01
C LYS A 368 4.93 9.79 12.68
N THR A 369 5.55 8.90 11.92
CA THR A 369 6.72 8.12 12.34
C THR A 369 7.97 8.42 11.52
N ASN A 370 7.89 9.30 10.53
CA ASN A 370 8.96 9.60 9.58
C ASN A 370 9.93 10.72 10.01
N PHE A 371 10.14 10.90 11.30
CA PHE A 371 11.13 11.84 11.81
C PHE A 371 12.54 11.30 11.58
N MET A 372 13.37 12.02 10.82
CA MET A 372 14.75 11.64 10.58
C MET A 372 15.63 11.92 11.81
N ASP A 373 15.39 13.05 12.48
CA ASP A 373 16.08 13.39 13.74
C ASP A 373 15.31 12.80 14.94
N ILE A 374 16.05 12.11 15.82
CA ILE A 374 15.49 11.54 17.05
C ILE A 374 15.01 12.62 18.03
N GLN A 375 15.59 13.83 17.99
CA GLN A 375 15.16 14.91 18.86
C GLN A 375 13.76 15.41 18.49
N ASP A 376 13.43 15.41 17.21
CA ASP A 376 12.10 15.81 16.75
C ASP A 376 11.02 14.86 17.26
N VAL A 377 11.23 13.55 17.19
CA VAL A 377 10.26 12.58 17.71
C VAL A 377 10.19 12.59 19.23
N LYS A 378 11.30 12.83 19.95
CA LYS A 378 11.28 12.97 21.41
C LYS A 378 10.48 14.20 21.85
N LYS A 379 10.61 15.31 21.12
CA LYS A 379 9.79 16.51 21.35
C LYS A 379 8.31 16.20 21.13
N GLU A 380 7.98 15.54 20.05
CA GLU A 380 6.62 15.12 19.72
C GLU A 380 6.03 14.16 20.78
N ALA A 381 6.82 13.22 21.26
CA ALA A 381 6.44 12.30 22.33
C ALA A 381 6.15 13.01 23.66
N LEU A 382 6.94 14.03 24.01
CA LEU A 382 6.68 14.86 25.20
C LEU A 382 5.37 15.62 25.07
N ILE A 383 5.08 16.19 23.90
CA ILE A 383 3.82 16.88 23.63
C ILE A 383 2.64 15.92 23.73
N LEU A 384 2.76 14.71 23.15
CA LEU A 384 1.76 13.66 23.22
C LEU A 384 1.47 13.29 24.69
N LYS A 385 2.52 13.06 25.47
CA LYS A 385 2.41 12.75 26.89
C LYS A 385 1.68 13.87 27.65
N ASN A 386 2.09 15.11 27.47
CA ASN A 386 1.46 16.27 28.13
C ASN A 386 -0.01 16.43 27.73
N THR A 387 -0.35 16.13 26.46
CA THR A 387 -1.73 16.15 25.98
C THR A 387 -2.58 15.08 26.68
N ILE A 388 -2.04 13.87 26.82
CA ILE A 388 -2.71 12.77 27.52
C ILE A 388 -2.90 13.13 29.01
N GLU A 389 -1.88 13.64 29.68
CA GLU A 389 -1.94 14.06 31.07
C GLU A 389 -3.00 15.15 31.30
N TYR A 390 -3.08 16.14 30.39
CA TYR A 390 -4.11 17.20 30.43
C TYR A 390 -5.53 16.61 30.42
N PHE A 391 -5.82 15.65 29.50
CA PHE A 391 -7.16 15.05 29.44
C PHE A 391 -7.42 14.10 30.61
N ASN A 392 -6.41 13.37 31.09
CA ASN A 392 -6.55 12.50 32.27
C ASN A 392 -6.98 13.30 33.53
N THR A 393 -6.63 14.58 33.64
CA THR A 393 -7.10 15.44 34.75
C THR A 393 -8.56 15.87 34.59
N LYS A 394 -9.14 15.77 33.39
CA LYS A 394 -10.51 16.20 33.06
C LYS A 394 -11.51 15.06 32.98
N ILE A 395 -11.03 13.84 32.68
CA ILE A 395 -11.85 12.64 32.65
C ILE A 395 -12.08 12.22 34.12
N LYS A 396 -13.33 12.29 34.56
CA LYS A 396 -13.74 11.87 35.92
C LYS A 396 -14.07 10.38 35.95
#